data_0a7a28c1fefa9175157a06ceb0897c92
#
_entry.id   0a7a28c1fefa9175157a06ceb0897c92
#
_cell.length_a   1.000
_cell.length_b   1.000
_cell.length_c   1.000
_cell.angle_alpha   90.00
_cell.angle_beta   90.00
_cell.angle_gamma   90.00
#
_symmetry.space_group_name_H-M   'P 1'
#
loop_
_entity.id
_entity.type
_entity.pdbx_description
1 polymer ?
#
loop_
_entity_poly.entity_id
_entity_poly.type
_entity_poly.pdbx_seq_one_letter_code
_entity_poly.pdbx_strand_id
1 'polypeptide(L)'
;MKQFAEATSCRRRILLGYFGEHLTENCGYCDVCKNPPRFIDAKIIAQKALSAIGRVKQSEPIGIVIDILRGAKNTGIYDKGYQHLKTYGIGNGISWKDWQHYILQLINLGYIEIAFHRKNALEFTAMAKKVLFEDEQVWLTKPKADSITPTSTKAVSKSSSLFKHLKQLRMEISIEENIPPYLVFNDATLKEIETERPLTEQDFKSISGVNALKA
;
A
#
# COMPACT_ATOMS: atom_id res chain seq x y z
N MET A 1 -15.11 -2.06 4.31
CA MET A 1 -14.97 -0.75 3.61
C MET A 1 -13.80 -0.74 2.63
N LYS A 2 -12.57 -1.08 3.02
CA LYS A 2 -11.41 -1.11 2.10
C LYS A 2 -11.62 -2.05 0.90
N GLN A 3 -12.08 -3.27 1.12
CA GLN A 3 -12.43 -4.23 0.06
C GLN A 3 -13.42 -3.66 -0.97
N PHE A 4 -14.45 -2.93 -0.51
CA PHE A 4 -15.42 -2.29 -1.39
C PHE A 4 -14.77 -1.19 -2.25
N ALA A 5 -13.89 -0.37 -1.65
CA ALA A 5 -13.22 0.72 -2.34
C ALA A 5 -12.21 0.22 -3.40
N GLU A 6 -11.54 -0.89 -3.14
CA GLU A 6 -10.52 -1.48 -4.02
C GLU A 6 -11.08 -2.56 -4.98
N ALA A 7 -12.35 -2.92 -4.85
CA ALA A 7 -12.95 -3.95 -5.66
C ALA A 7 -13.02 -3.56 -7.15
N THR A 8 -12.79 -4.53 -8.00
CA THR A 8 -12.81 -4.41 -9.46
C THR A 8 -14.15 -4.82 -10.08
N SER A 9 -15.12 -5.18 -9.25
CA SER A 9 -16.48 -5.55 -9.63
C SER A 9 -17.43 -4.38 -9.46
N CYS A 10 -18.63 -4.47 -10.07
CA CYS A 10 -19.68 -3.47 -9.95
C CYS A 10 -19.97 -3.11 -8.49
N ARG A 11 -19.86 -1.83 -8.13
CA ARG A 11 -20.07 -1.34 -6.74
C ARG A 11 -21.43 -1.71 -6.20
N ARG A 12 -22.49 -1.53 -6.99
CA ARG A 12 -23.85 -1.86 -6.59
C ARG A 12 -24.02 -3.36 -6.34
N ARG A 13 -23.42 -4.20 -7.17
CA ARG A 13 -23.47 -5.65 -7.00
C ARG A 13 -22.82 -6.11 -5.71
N ILE A 14 -21.66 -5.52 -5.36
CA ILE A 14 -20.96 -5.82 -4.10
C ILE A 14 -21.79 -5.36 -2.90
N LEU A 15 -22.34 -4.15 -2.98
CA LEU A 15 -23.14 -3.57 -1.90
C LEU A 15 -24.41 -4.40 -1.65
N LEU A 16 -25.14 -4.71 -2.67
CA LEU A 16 -26.38 -5.51 -2.56
C LEU A 16 -26.08 -6.94 -2.11
N GLY A 17 -24.98 -7.53 -2.61
CA GLY A 17 -24.53 -8.85 -2.16
C GLY A 17 -24.21 -8.90 -0.66
N TYR A 18 -23.68 -7.82 -0.10
CA TYR A 18 -23.47 -7.69 1.34
C TYR A 18 -24.79 -7.74 2.14
N PHE A 19 -25.88 -7.24 1.57
CA PHE A 19 -27.22 -7.28 2.16
C PHE A 19 -28.05 -8.51 1.75
N GLY A 20 -27.44 -9.47 1.07
CA GLY A 20 -28.11 -10.71 0.64
C GLY A 20 -28.89 -10.61 -0.68
N GLU A 21 -28.85 -9.46 -1.37
CA GLU A 21 -29.42 -9.30 -2.70
C GLU A 21 -28.38 -9.61 -3.79
N HIS A 22 -28.72 -10.49 -4.72
CA HIS A 22 -27.85 -10.87 -5.83
C HIS A 22 -28.31 -10.27 -7.14
N LEU A 23 -27.60 -9.26 -7.63
CA LEU A 23 -27.80 -8.78 -9.00
C LEU A 23 -27.10 -9.71 -10.00
N THR A 24 -27.83 -10.14 -11.01
CA THR A 24 -27.28 -10.93 -12.13
C THR A 24 -26.43 -10.10 -13.07
N GLU A 25 -26.77 -8.81 -13.23
CA GLU A 25 -26.11 -7.89 -14.15
C GLU A 25 -25.41 -6.73 -13.44
N ASN A 26 -24.47 -6.10 -14.13
CA ASN A 26 -23.79 -4.91 -13.64
C ASN A 26 -24.71 -3.68 -13.79
N CYS A 27 -24.58 -2.71 -12.88
CA CYS A 27 -25.49 -1.55 -12.86
C CYS A 27 -25.32 -0.55 -14.04
N GLY A 28 -24.19 -0.59 -14.74
CA GLY A 28 -23.89 0.32 -15.86
C GLY A 28 -23.47 1.76 -15.46
N TYR A 29 -23.72 2.17 -14.23
CA TYR A 29 -23.60 3.58 -13.80
C TYR A 29 -22.44 3.88 -12.84
N CYS A 30 -21.92 2.88 -12.12
CA CYS A 30 -20.82 3.11 -11.17
C CYS A 30 -19.50 3.35 -11.92
N ASP A 31 -18.49 3.82 -11.18
CA ASP A 31 -17.13 4.08 -11.67
C ASP A 31 -16.51 2.87 -12.39
N VAL A 32 -16.71 1.67 -11.83
CA VAL A 32 -16.22 0.41 -12.39
C VAL A 32 -16.97 0.02 -13.67
N CYS A 33 -18.28 0.25 -13.72
CA CYS A 33 -19.07 -0.06 -14.94
C CYS A 33 -18.78 0.91 -16.09
N LYS A 34 -18.54 2.19 -15.77
CA LYS A 34 -18.18 3.20 -16.78
C LYS A 34 -16.76 3.02 -17.31
N ASN A 35 -15.85 2.57 -16.44
CA ASN A 35 -14.45 2.31 -16.78
C ASN A 35 -14.09 0.89 -16.36
N PRO A 36 -14.53 -0.14 -17.10
CA PRO A 36 -14.29 -1.52 -16.72
C PRO A 36 -12.79 -1.81 -16.67
N PRO A 37 -12.32 -2.50 -15.63
CA PRO A 37 -10.92 -2.86 -15.51
C PRO A 37 -10.51 -3.79 -16.65
N ARG A 38 -9.29 -3.63 -17.13
CA ARG A 38 -8.72 -4.55 -18.11
C ARG A 38 -8.24 -5.81 -17.40
N PHE A 39 -8.83 -6.93 -17.75
CA PHE A 39 -8.40 -8.24 -17.27
C PHE A 39 -7.21 -8.73 -18.10
N ILE A 40 -6.28 -9.39 -17.42
CA ILE A 40 -5.15 -10.09 -18.02
C ILE A 40 -5.21 -11.55 -17.61
N ASP A 41 -4.71 -12.43 -18.46
CA ASP A 41 -4.40 -13.80 -18.04
C ASP A 41 -3.25 -13.73 -17.03
N ALA A 42 -3.57 -14.04 -15.80
CA ALA A 42 -2.65 -13.95 -14.66
C ALA A 42 -2.33 -15.33 -14.07
N LYS A 43 -2.57 -16.41 -14.82
CA LYS A 43 -2.31 -17.77 -14.38
C LYS A 43 -0.90 -17.93 -13.82
N ILE A 44 0.13 -17.48 -14.56
CA ILE A 44 1.53 -17.58 -14.13
C ILE A 44 1.77 -16.74 -12.86
N ILE A 45 1.14 -15.56 -12.75
CA ILE A 45 1.25 -14.70 -11.56
C ILE A 45 0.63 -15.41 -10.36
N ALA A 46 -0.57 -15.97 -10.52
CA ALA A 46 -1.25 -16.73 -9.50
C ALA A 46 -0.45 -17.96 -9.07
N GLN A 47 0.07 -18.74 -10.01
CA GLN A 47 0.90 -19.92 -9.73
C GLN A 47 2.18 -19.55 -8.96
N LYS A 48 2.85 -18.45 -9.30
CA LYS A 48 4.02 -17.96 -8.56
C LYS A 48 3.64 -17.61 -7.11
N ALA A 49 2.55 -16.86 -6.91
CA ALA A 49 2.08 -16.47 -5.59
C ALA A 49 1.69 -17.70 -4.75
N LEU A 50 0.86 -18.59 -5.28
CA LEU A 50 0.42 -19.81 -4.62
C LEU A 50 1.61 -20.73 -4.32
N SER A 51 2.55 -20.91 -5.24
CA SER A 51 3.75 -21.71 -5.02
C SER A 51 4.62 -21.15 -3.89
N ALA A 52 4.74 -19.82 -3.77
CA ALA A 52 5.48 -19.21 -2.67
C ALA A 52 4.79 -19.47 -1.33
N ILE A 53 3.46 -19.29 -1.25
CA ILE A 53 2.66 -19.55 -0.06
C ILE A 53 2.79 -21.03 0.36
N GLY A 54 2.71 -21.98 -0.60
CA GLY A 54 2.86 -23.40 -0.32
C GLY A 54 4.24 -23.76 0.24
N ARG A 55 5.31 -23.15 -0.30
CA ARG A 55 6.69 -23.44 0.14
C ARG A 55 7.00 -22.93 1.54
N VAL A 56 6.35 -21.87 1.99
CA VAL A 56 6.42 -21.41 3.39
C VAL A 56 5.40 -22.11 4.29
N LYS A 57 4.81 -23.24 3.83
CA LYS A 57 3.85 -24.05 4.59
C LYS A 57 2.65 -23.25 5.07
N GLN A 58 2.23 -22.25 4.31
CA GLN A 58 1.08 -21.39 4.63
C GLN A 58 1.18 -20.75 6.02
N SER A 59 2.36 -20.33 6.42
CA SER A 59 2.64 -19.79 7.75
C SER A 59 2.99 -18.32 7.77
N GLU A 60 3.08 -17.66 6.61
CA GLU A 60 3.58 -16.31 6.50
C GLU A 60 2.53 -15.31 6.00
N PRO A 61 2.58 -14.07 6.49
CA PRO A 61 1.70 -13.01 6.04
C PRO A 61 2.08 -12.49 4.66
N ILE A 62 1.17 -11.74 4.04
CA ILE A 62 1.30 -11.21 2.68
C ILE A 62 2.64 -10.50 2.42
N GLY A 63 3.14 -9.69 3.36
CA GLY A 63 4.39 -8.95 3.20
C GLY A 63 5.61 -9.85 3.01
N ILE A 64 5.74 -10.90 3.81
CA ILE A 64 6.84 -11.86 3.71
C ILE A 64 6.75 -12.66 2.40
N VAL A 65 5.55 -13.05 1.99
CA VAL A 65 5.34 -13.75 0.70
C VAL A 65 5.77 -12.86 -0.48
N ILE A 66 5.42 -11.58 -0.46
CA ILE A 66 5.86 -10.62 -1.49
C ILE A 66 7.38 -10.46 -1.48
N ASP A 67 7.99 -10.36 -0.31
CA ASP A 67 9.44 -10.22 -0.15
C ASP A 67 10.18 -11.46 -0.70
N ILE A 68 9.66 -12.66 -0.48
CA ILE A 68 10.18 -13.90 -1.07
C ILE A 68 10.08 -13.84 -2.60
N LEU A 69 8.91 -13.51 -3.14
CA LEU A 69 8.68 -13.42 -4.59
C LEU A 69 9.62 -12.41 -5.26
N ARG A 70 9.90 -11.31 -4.60
CA ARG A 70 10.78 -10.27 -5.12
C ARG A 70 12.26 -10.52 -4.86
N GLY A 71 12.61 -11.46 -4.01
CA GLY A 71 13.98 -11.71 -3.62
C GLY A 71 14.54 -10.60 -2.73
N ALA A 72 13.76 -10.12 -1.76
CA ALA A 72 14.15 -9.07 -0.85
C ALA A 72 15.25 -9.54 0.09
N LYS A 73 16.28 -8.68 0.27
CA LYS A 73 17.44 -8.95 1.14
C LYS A 73 17.23 -8.32 2.51
N ASN A 74 16.29 -8.86 3.30
CA ASN A 74 16.02 -8.41 4.65
C ASN A 74 16.26 -9.52 5.69
N THR A 75 16.46 -9.14 6.95
CA THR A 75 16.74 -10.07 8.05
C THR A 75 15.65 -11.13 8.20
N GLY A 76 14.37 -10.76 8.08
CA GLY A 76 13.27 -11.71 8.21
C GLY A 76 13.26 -12.83 7.16
N ILE A 77 13.85 -12.62 5.98
CA ILE A 77 14.03 -13.63 4.95
C ILE A 77 15.22 -14.54 5.27
N TYR A 78 16.35 -13.94 5.69
CA TYR A 78 17.59 -14.68 5.95
C TYR A 78 17.49 -15.52 7.23
N ASP A 79 16.90 -15.01 8.30
CA ASP A 79 16.74 -15.73 9.57
C ASP A 79 15.88 -16.99 9.43
N LYS A 80 14.91 -16.97 8.51
CA LYS A 80 14.05 -18.10 8.23
C LYS A 80 14.56 -18.99 7.09
N GLY A 81 15.69 -18.67 6.47
CA GLY A 81 16.28 -19.45 5.38
C GLY A 81 15.50 -19.40 4.08
N TYR A 82 14.61 -18.42 3.87
CA TYR A 82 13.73 -18.34 2.70
C TYR A 82 14.47 -17.97 1.41
N GLN A 83 15.71 -17.46 1.50
CA GLN A 83 16.56 -17.23 0.33
C GLN A 83 16.89 -18.53 -0.45
N HIS A 84 16.74 -19.70 0.19
CA HIS A 84 17.00 -21.01 -0.46
C HIS A 84 15.75 -21.60 -1.13
N LEU A 85 14.59 -20.96 -1.02
CA LEU A 85 13.38 -21.44 -1.67
C LEU A 85 13.48 -21.25 -3.20
N LYS A 86 13.00 -22.23 -3.95
CA LYS A 86 12.93 -22.14 -5.44
C LYS A 86 12.04 -20.99 -5.91
N THR A 87 11.20 -20.44 -5.04
CA THR A 87 10.34 -19.30 -5.35
C THR A 87 10.94 -17.95 -4.96
N TYR A 88 12.15 -17.93 -4.41
CA TYR A 88 12.83 -16.69 -4.07
C TYR A 88 13.26 -15.94 -5.33
N GLY A 89 12.78 -14.71 -5.48
CA GLY A 89 13.14 -13.84 -6.60
C GLY A 89 12.46 -14.13 -7.93
N ILE A 90 11.58 -15.15 -8.04
CA ILE A 90 10.90 -15.48 -9.31
C ILE A 90 9.92 -14.41 -9.79
N GLY A 91 9.59 -13.47 -8.95
CA GLY A 91 8.67 -12.36 -9.17
C GLY A 91 9.34 -10.98 -9.09
N ASN A 92 10.67 -10.88 -9.22
CA ASN A 92 11.44 -9.64 -9.06
C ASN A 92 11.05 -8.54 -10.07
N GLY A 93 10.56 -8.91 -11.26
CA GLY A 93 10.10 -7.97 -12.29
C GLY A 93 8.77 -7.28 -11.98
N ILE A 94 8.08 -7.65 -10.89
CA ILE A 94 6.82 -7.05 -10.47
C ILE A 94 7.08 -6.20 -9.21
N SER A 95 6.51 -4.99 -9.17
CA SER A 95 6.67 -4.11 -8.01
C SER A 95 6.02 -4.69 -6.75
N TRP A 96 6.43 -4.22 -5.56
CA TRP A 96 5.83 -4.65 -4.30
C TRP A 96 4.32 -4.34 -4.23
N LYS A 97 3.94 -3.14 -4.72
CA LYS A 97 2.54 -2.71 -4.78
C LYS A 97 1.70 -3.55 -5.74
N ASP A 98 2.27 -3.90 -6.89
CA ASP A 98 1.57 -4.73 -7.87
C ASP A 98 1.38 -6.16 -7.35
N TRP A 99 2.39 -6.73 -6.68
CA TRP A 99 2.24 -8.01 -6.00
C TRP A 99 1.14 -7.96 -4.92
N GLN A 100 1.14 -6.91 -4.11
CA GLN A 100 0.08 -6.70 -3.11
C GLN A 100 -1.30 -6.66 -3.78
N HIS A 101 -1.43 -5.92 -4.88
CA HIS A 101 -2.67 -5.83 -5.64
C HIS A 101 -3.12 -7.19 -6.18
N TYR A 102 -2.23 -7.99 -6.76
CA TYR A 102 -2.56 -9.32 -7.27
C TYR A 102 -2.94 -10.29 -6.15
N ILE A 103 -2.21 -10.33 -5.05
CA ILE A 103 -2.53 -11.21 -3.93
C ILE A 103 -3.87 -10.83 -3.29
N LEU A 104 -4.16 -9.54 -3.14
CA LEU A 104 -5.47 -9.08 -2.65
C LEU A 104 -6.61 -9.51 -3.60
N GLN A 105 -6.41 -9.49 -4.90
CA GLN A 105 -7.40 -10.03 -5.85
C GLN A 105 -7.57 -11.54 -5.68
N LEU A 106 -6.51 -12.31 -5.51
CA LEU A 106 -6.59 -13.75 -5.26
C LEU A 106 -7.34 -14.06 -3.96
N ILE A 107 -7.20 -13.22 -2.93
CA ILE A 107 -8.01 -13.32 -1.69
C ILE A 107 -9.47 -13.01 -1.99
N ASN A 108 -9.77 -11.91 -2.69
CA ASN A 108 -11.14 -11.52 -3.02
C ASN A 108 -11.86 -12.52 -3.94
N LEU A 109 -11.13 -13.23 -4.77
CA LEU A 109 -11.64 -14.28 -5.66
C LEU A 109 -11.76 -15.63 -4.95
N GLY A 110 -11.33 -15.73 -3.69
CA GLY A 110 -11.46 -16.95 -2.89
C GLY A 110 -10.39 -18.01 -3.15
N TYR A 111 -9.29 -17.70 -3.81
CA TYR A 111 -8.14 -18.62 -3.95
C TYR A 111 -7.29 -18.71 -2.69
N ILE A 112 -7.25 -17.62 -1.92
CA ILE A 112 -6.43 -17.48 -0.71
C ILE A 112 -7.31 -16.95 0.41
N GLU A 113 -7.09 -17.43 1.64
CA GLU A 113 -7.70 -16.93 2.87
C GLU A 113 -6.63 -16.37 3.81
N ILE A 114 -7.03 -15.44 4.69
CA ILE A 114 -6.17 -14.89 5.73
C ILE A 114 -6.53 -15.56 7.05
N ALA A 115 -5.62 -16.34 7.60
CA ALA A 115 -5.76 -16.96 8.91
C ALA A 115 -5.41 -15.93 10.02
N PHE A 116 -6.37 -15.13 10.45
CA PHE A 116 -6.18 -14.09 11.47
C PHE A 116 -5.63 -14.65 12.79
N HIS A 117 -6.04 -15.87 13.16
CA HIS A 117 -5.56 -16.57 14.36
C HIS A 117 -4.11 -17.05 14.25
N ARG A 118 -3.51 -17.05 13.04
CA ARG A 118 -2.13 -17.46 12.75
C ARG A 118 -1.28 -16.30 12.24
N LYS A 119 -1.29 -15.18 12.93
CA LYS A 119 -0.50 -13.97 12.59
C LYS A 119 -0.77 -13.46 11.16
N ASN A 120 -2.01 -13.55 10.70
CA ASN A 120 -2.43 -13.17 9.34
C ASN A 120 -1.74 -13.99 8.23
N ALA A 121 -1.42 -15.24 8.49
CA ALA A 121 -0.84 -16.13 7.51
C ALA A 121 -1.79 -16.34 6.32
N LEU A 122 -1.23 -16.55 5.13
CA LEU A 122 -1.99 -16.84 3.93
C LEU A 122 -2.18 -18.36 3.80
N GLU A 123 -3.42 -18.80 3.68
CA GLU A 123 -3.79 -20.22 3.52
C GLU A 123 -4.49 -20.48 2.19
N PHE A 124 -4.41 -21.70 1.69
CA PHE A 124 -5.07 -22.11 0.47
C PHE A 124 -6.53 -22.49 0.71
N THR A 125 -7.36 -22.10 -0.23
CA THR A 125 -8.69 -22.71 -0.39
C THR A 125 -8.65 -23.90 -1.35
N ALA A 126 -9.76 -24.62 -1.48
CA ALA A 126 -9.89 -25.69 -2.47
C ALA A 126 -9.66 -25.18 -3.91
N MET A 127 -10.01 -23.93 -4.21
CA MET A 127 -9.81 -23.31 -5.53
C MET A 127 -8.34 -23.09 -5.89
N ALA A 128 -7.49 -22.79 -4.90
CA ALA A 128 -6.05 -22.63 -5.15
C ALA A 128 -5.40 -23.92 -5.70
N LYS A 129 -5.86 -25.07 -5.26
CA LYS A 129 -5.35 -26.37 -5.74
C LYS A 129 -5.63 -26.58 -7.22
N LYS A 130 -6.78 -26.14 -7.70
CA LYS A 130 -7.14 -26.22 -9.14
C LYS A 130 -6.19 -25.41 -10.02
N VAL A 131 -5.83 -24.20 -9.58
CA VAL A 131 -4.86 -23.35 -10.30
C VAL A 131 -3.47 -23.98 -10.34
N LEU A 132 -3.05 -24.67 -9.26
CA LEU A 132 -1.74 -25.29 -9.18
C LEU A 132 -1.64 -26.60 -9.95
N PHE A 133 -2.71 -27.41 -9.99
CA PHE A 133 -2.65 -28.80 -10.45
C PHE A 133 -3.58 -29.12 -11.62
N GLU A 134 -4.67 -28.36 -11.83
CA GLU A 134 -5.70 -28.63 -12.85
C GLU A 134 -5.71 -27.63 -14.00
N ASP A 135 -4.69 -26.78 -14.09
CA ASP A 135 -4.50 -25.81 -15.19
C ASP A 135 -5.61 -24.75 -15.33
N GLU A 136 -6.30 -24.42 -14.25
CA GLU A 136 -7.37 -23.43 -14.23
C GLU A 136 -6.85 -22.03 -14.61
N GLN A 137 -7.56 -21.33 -15.50
CA GLN A 137 -7.24 -19.97 -15.89
C GLN A 137 -7.65 -18.97 -14.80
N VAL A 138 -6.75 -18.03 -14.50
CA VAL A 138 -6.99 -16.96 -13.51
C VAL A 138 -6.95 -15.60 -14.21
N TRP A 139 -8.06 -14.90 -14.12
CA TRP A 139 -8.19 -13.54 -14.68
C TRP A 139 -8.06 -12.51 -13.56
N LEU A 140 -7.00 -11.70 -13.61
CA LEU A 140 -6.80 -10.60 -12.68
C LEU A 140 -6.82 -9.26 -13.42
N THR A 141 -7.10 -8.20 -12.69
CA THR A 141 -7.00 -6.86 -13.25
C THR A 141 -5.56 -6.37 -13.13
N LYS A 142 -5.07 -5.77 -14.21
CA LYS A 142 -3.78 -5.10 -14.17
C LYS A 142 -3.84 -3.95 -13.16
N PRO A 143 -2.82 -3.79 -12.30
CA PRO A 143 -2.71 -2.60 -11.47
C PRO A 143 -2.90 -1.39 -12.37
N LYS A 144 -3.77 -0.46 -12.00
CA LYS A 144 -3.76 0.85 -12.66
C LYS A 144 -2.32 1.32 -12.52
N ALA A 145 -1.59 1.43 -13.64
CA ALA A 145 -0.44 2.31 -13.62
C ALA A 145 -0.96 3.54 -12.90
N ASP A 146 -0.34 3.90 -11.77
CA ASP A 146 -0.59 5.21 -11.21
C ASP A 146 -0.38 6.15 -12.40
N SER A 147 -1.44 6.40 -13.19
CA SER A 147 -1.57 7.65 -13.82
C SER A 147 -1.58 8.56 -12.62
N ILE A 148 -0.42 9.03 -12.27
CA ILE A 148 -0.25 10.31 -11.66
C ILE A 148 -0.89 11.26 -12.68
N THR A 149 -2.24 11.26 -12.74
CA THR A 149 -2.89 12.55 -12.87
C THR A 149 -2.26 13.25 -11.70
N PRO A 150 -1.48 14.29 -11.92
CA PRO A 150 -1.20 15.20 -10.86
C PRO A 150 -2.60 15.70 -10.46
N THR A 151 -3.27 14.96 -9.55
CA THR A 151 -4.13 15.60 -8.58
C THR A 151 -3.19 16.63 -8.06
N SER A 152 -3.42 17.88 -8.46
CA SER A 152 -2.52 18.98 -8.19
C SER A 152 -1.80 18.66 -6.88
N THR A 153 -0.75 17.87 -6.96
CA THR A 153 0.34 17.97 -6.05
C THR A 153 0.62 19.44 -6.22
N LYS A 154 0.09 20.23 -5.29
CA LYS A 154 0.72 21.50 -4.97
C LYS A 154 2.16 21.20 -5.26
N ALA A 155 2.66 21.84 -6.32
CA ALA A 155 4.01 21.65 -6.81
C ALA A 155 4.86 21.25 -5.62
N VAL A 156 5.67 20.18 -5.75
CA VAL A 156 6.85 20.07 -4.92
C VAL A 156 7.55 21.37 -5.21
N SER A 157 7.16 22.39 -4.48
CA SER A 157 7.87 23.63 -4.44
C SER A 157 9.27 23.16 -4.11
N LYS A 158 10.18 23.33 -5.04
CA LYS A 158 11.61 23.28 -4.77
C LYS A 158 11.72 23.91 -3.41
N SER A 159 12.03 23.09 -2.37
CA SER A 159 12.04 23.57 -0.98
C SER A 159 12.75 24.90 -1.04
N SER A 160 12.06 25.99 -0.76
CA SER A 160 12.64 27.31 -0.92
C SER A 160 13.89 27.35 -0.06
N SER A 161 14.81 28.21 -0.37
CA SER A 161 16.01 28.37 0.47
C SER A 161 15.62 28.64 1.93
N LEU A 162 14.48 29.30 2.15
CA LEU A 162 13.93 29.61 3.47
C LEU A 162 13.53 28.33 4.25
N PHE A 163 12.82 27.40 3.63
CA PHE A 163 12.44 26.16 4.32
C PHE A 163 13.66 25.31 4.73
N LYS A 164 14.70 25.29 3.90
CA LYS A 164 15.95 24.62 4.25
C LYS A 164 16.64 25.30 5.44
N HIS A 165 16.67 26.64 5.46
CA HIS A 165 17.19 27.40 6.58
C HIS A 165 16.41 27.14 7.88
N LEU A 166 15.09 27.14 7.82
CA LEU A 166 14.23 26.86 8.97
C LEU A 166 14.46 25.43 9.50
N LYS A 167 14.65 24.45 8.62
CA LYS A 167 15.01 23.09 9.05
C LYS A 167 16.40 23.02 9.72
N GLN A 168 17.35 23.76 9.19
CA GLN A 168 18.69 23.82 9.76
C GLN A 168 18.66 24.48 11.14
N LEU A 169 18.01 25.63 11.27
CA LEU A 169 17.84 26.34 12.55
C LEU A 169 17.14 25.45 13.60
N ARG A 170 16.06 24.75 13.19
CA ARG A 170 15.40 23.77 14.07
C ARG A 170 16.37 22.68 14.57
N MET A 171 17.26 22.22 13.71
CA MET A 171 18.25 21.20 14.08
C MET A 171 19.27 21.75 15.06
N GLU A 172 19.73 22.98 14.86
CA GLU A 172 20.64 23.69 15.76
C GLU A 172 20.03 23.84 17.16
N ILE A 173 18.79 24.35 17.25
CA ILE A 173 18.04 24.48 18.51
C ILE A 173 17.83 23.10 19.15
N SER A 174 17.51 22.07 18.38
CA SER A 174 17.33 20.71 18.87
C SER A 174 18.58 20.14 19.55
N ILE A 175 19.75 20.46 19.01
CA ILE A 175 21.05 20.04 19.57
C ILE A 175 21.36 20.85 20.83
N GLU A 176 21.15 22.16 20.78
CA GLU A 176 21.42 23.08 21.90
C GLU A 176 20.54 22.76 23.12
N GLU A 177 19.25 22.54 22.91
CA GLU A 177 18.28 22.22 23.95
C GLU A 177 18.24 20.72 24.31
N ASN A 178 18.99 19.89 23.60
CA ASN A 178 19.00 18.42 23.76
C ASN A 178 17.60 17.78 23.70
N ILE A 179 16.77 18.27 22.80
CA ILE A 179 15.41 17.78 22.57
C ILE A 179 15.24 17.33 21.11
N PRO A 180 14.35 16.36 20.81
CA PRO A 180 14.08 15.93 19.44
C PRO A 180 13.56 17.07 18.54
N PRO A 181 13.98 17.17 17.26
CA PRO A 181 13.62 18.27 16.36
C PRO A 181 12.11 18.51 16.19
N TYR A 182 11.31 17.47 16.26
CA TYR A 182 9.85 17.57 16.14
C TYR A 182 9.17 18.21 17.38
N LEU A 183 9.86 18.26 18.51
CA LEU A 183 9.39 18.96 19.72
C LEU A 183 9.66 20.47 19.63
N VAL A 184 10.65 20.89 18.88
CA VAL A 184 10.87 22.31 18.60
C VAL A 184 9.71 22.83 17.73
N PHE A 185 9.65 22.39 16.47
CA PHE A 185 8.54 22.65 15.54
C PHE A 185 8.38 21.47 14.59
N ASN A 186 7.13 21.12 14.27
CA ASN A 186 6.86 20.11 13.27
C ASN A 186 7.02 20.66 11.84
N ASP A 187 7.08 19.77 10.84
CA ASP A 187 7.28 20.20 9.43
C ASP A 187 6.08 21.00 8.88
N ALA A 188 4.87 20.85 9.44
CA ALA A 188 3.70 21.62 9.05
C ALA A 188 3.84 23.07 9.53
N THR A 189 4.22 23.27 10.79
CA THR A 189 4.51 24.62 11.35
C THR A 189 5.62 25.33 10.55
N LEU A 190 6.71 24.64 10.19
CA LEU A 190 7.77 25.24 9.37
C LEU A 190 7.29 25.65 7.97
N LYS A 191 6.36 24.92 7.37
CA LYS A 191 5.75 25.29 6.09
C LYS A 191 4.82 26.49 6.22
N GLU A 192 4.10 26.59 7.31
CA GLU A 192 3.22 27.72 7.60
C GLU A 192 4.05 28.99 7.82
N ILE A 193 5.15 28.90 8.59
CA ILE A 193 6.13 29.98 8.75
C ILE A 193 6.72 30.42 7.39
N GLU A 194 7.04 29.47 6.50
CA GLU A 194 7.52 29.76 5.14
C GLU A 194 6.48 30.53 4.31
N THR A 195 5.20 30.15 4.46
CA THR A 195 4.09 30.71 3.68
C THR A 195 3.68 32.09 4.19
N GLU A 196 3.47 32.20 5.50
CA GLU A 196 2.96 33.43 6.13
C GLU A 196 4.05 34.45 6.36
N ARG A 197 5.33 34.07 6.49
CA ARG A 197 6.49 34.91 6.71
C ARG A 197 6.27 36.00 7.79
N PRO A 198 5.98 35.56 9.04
CA PRO A 198 5.70 36.49 10.12
C PRO A 198 6.86 37.46 10.33
N LEU A 199 6.57 38.74 10.42
CA LEU A 199 7.55 39.82 10.65
C LEU A 199 7.52 40.34 12.08
N THR A 200 6.45 40.03 12.81
CA THR A 200 6.29 40.43 14.22
C THR A 200 6.11 39.20 15.10
N GLU A 201 6.42 39.37 16.39
CA GLU A 201 6.22 38.34 17.38
C GLU A 201 4.72 37.93 17.50
N GLN A 202 3.82 38.90 17.31
CA GLN A 202 2.37 38.63 17.33
C GLN A 202 1.95 37.76 16.15
N ASP A 203 2.45 38.04 14.95
CA ASP A 203 2.18 37.23 13.75
C ASP A 203 2.75 35.80 13.91
N PHE A 204 3.94 35.71 14.53
CA PHE A 204 4.56 34.40 14.78
C PHE A 204 3.75 33.53 15.75
N LYS A 205 3.19 34.15 16.80
CA LYS A 205 2.30 33.47 17.77
C LYS A 205 0.95 33.04 17.17
N SER A 206 0.54 33.60 16.05
CA SER A 206 -0.70 33.24 15.35
C SER A 206 -0.57 31.94 14.54
N ILE A 207 0.66 31.48 14.29
CA ILE A 207 0.94 30.28 13.50
C ILE A 207 0.57 29.01 14.27
N SER A 208 -0.08 28.09 13.59
CA SER A 208 -0.48 26.81 14.16
C SER A 208 0.73 25.99 14.66
N GLY A 209 0.72 25.61 15.93
CA GLY A 209 1.82 24.87 16.57
C GLY A 209 2.89 25.73 17.24
N VAL A 210 2.76 27.05 17.22
CA VAL A 210 3.56 27.98 18.02
C VAL A 210 2.79 28.29 19.30
N ASN A 211 3.27 27.81 20.44
CA ASN A 211 2.72 28.10 21.76
C ASN A 211 3.50 29.24 22.40
N ALA A 212 2.87 29.93 23.37
CA ALA A 212 3.51 31.02 24.15
C ALA A 212 4.84 30.64 24.84
N LEU A 213 5.11 29.34 25.00
CA LEU A 213 6.37 28.80 25.53
C LEU A 213 7.44 28.57 24.46
N LYS A 214 7.11 28.72 23.16
CA LYS A 214 7.99 28.46 22.01
C LYS A 214 8.25 29.72 21.17
N ALA A 215 7.66 30.85 21.55
CA ALA A 215 7.79 32.13 20.86
C ALA A 215 8.85 33.01 21.49
#